data_1cf5955c0888cca54dd01ca1440a1402
#
_entry.id   1cf5955c0888cca54dd01ca1440a1402
#
_cell.length_a   1.000
_cell.length_b   1.000
_cell.length_c   1.000
_cell.angle_alpha   90.00
_cell.angle_beta   90.00
_cell.angle_gamma   90.00
#
_symmetry.space_group_name_H-M   'P 1'
#
loop_
_entity.id
_entity.type
_entity.pdbx_description
1 polymer ?
#
loop_
_entity_poly.entity_id
_entity_poly.type
_entity_poly.pdbx_seq_one_letter_code
_entity_poly.pdbx_strand_id
1 'polypeptide(L)'
;CVPMRRHRNXSHXNKKRKKKCXITQLKRDSHPPPDILNILKYLSILPTIILTLFFSIFTLFPQTKVSAAPSSPTNPSLSITVDTATNIHFNATDLNNSAFKSQAFGVKVTTDCRTGYTISLSDQDEDTDLKSANPLNTTNIASITADTAAANFTAGTWGYSLDNTTFKPIAKKSAPVAVKTTNAPTPTTGESTSIFLGVKSAATLPTDTYSDILEVSVVTNYVPNTATFLDGNAFSALINTNILANTNNLRLFQKSPTPPAAVFATANVASADSELPIYLWYDPAQNAMLWWTLAEHVYANPDSTHMFYFSHLHQNRGHQIYLDLRGIDTSRVTSMHGMFFQDSTNLDYITGIDLSEFNTSNVTTMYGMFDGPSNISSLNLSTFDTSKVTDMSHMFRHKQNISSLDLSNFDTSRVTSMESMFRHMYGLTNFSLPSFNTSNVTDMAYMFEDVKNLVSLDLTSFNTANVQNMEGMFEHDAALQTIRVSNNFVTNSVVSSNNMFAYAFQLVGQNGTAYNNTNPSDKTYARVDQPGIPGYFWL
;
A
#
# COMPACT_ATOMS: atom_id res chain seq x y z
N CYS A 1 -7.97 -29.73 55.76
CA CYS A 1 -7.60 -31.15 56.01
C CYS A 1 -7.12 -31.77 54.71
N VAL A 2 -5.86 -32.11 54.66
CA VAL A 2 -5.15 -32.99 53.75
C VAL A 2 -5.40 -34.44 54.29
N PRO A 3 -5.24 -35.57 53.57
CA PRO A 3 -4.26 -35.87 52.54
C PRO A 3 -4.76 -36.83 51.43
N MET A 4 -4.06 -36.89 50.33
CA MET A 4 -2.97 -37.76 49.87
C MET A 4 -3.33 -39.16 49.38
N ARG A 5 -2.77 -39.52 48.29
CA ARG A 5 -2.05 -40.71 47.79
C ARG A 5 -2.78 -41.47 46.69
N ARG A 6 -2.20 -41.98 45.67
CA ARG A 6 -0.91 -42.36 45.09
C ARG A 6 -1.14 -43.46 44.05
N HIS A 7 -0.45 -43.40 42.92
CA HIS A 7 0.17 -44.50 42.12
C HIS A 7 -0.77 -45.57 41.49
N ARG A 8 -0.51 -46.14 40.31
CA ARG A 8 0.68 -46.54 39.56
C ARG A 8 0.32 -46.94 38.13
N ASN A 9 1.16 -46.61 37.30
CA ASN A 9 1.75 -47.30 36.14
C ASN A 9 1.12 -48.57 35.55
N UNK A 10 1.05 -48.75 34.14
CA UNK A 10 1.41 -49.76 33.49
C UNK A 10 1.32 -49.79 32.19
N SER A 11 2.03 -50.18 31.80
CA SER A 11 2.68 -50.42 30.57
C SER A 11 1.99 -51.45 29.63
N HIS A 12 2.19 -51.24 28.42
CA HIS A 12 2.33 -52.20 27.32
C HIS A 12 1.17 -52.60 26.40
N UNK A 13 1.23 -52.25 25.42
CA UNK A 13 1.33 -52.85 24.37
C UNK A 13 0.45 -53.23 23.47
N ASN A 14 0.81 -52.99 22.35
CA ASN A 14 0.88 -53.67 21.06
C ASN A 14 -0.40 -54.17 20.34
N LYS A 15 -0.41 -53.80 19.10
CA LYS A 15 -0.90 -54.49 17.88
C LYS A 15 -2.18 -53.99 17.23
N LYS A 16 -1.91 -53.41 16.09
CA LYS A 16 -2.61 -53.33 14.78
C LYS A 16 -4.00 -54.02 14.70
N ARG A 17 -4.97 -53.23 14.22
CA ARG A 17 -5.90 -53.70 13.17
C ARG A 17 -6.53 -52.49 12.45
N LYS A 18 -6.34 -52.49 11.11
CA LYS A 18 -7.00 -51.58 10.18
C LYS A 18 -8.51 -51.83 10.14
N LYS A 19 -9.31 -50.78 10.25
CA LYS A 19 -10.66 -50.74 9.68
C LYS A 19 -10.89 -49.40 9.04
N LYS A 20 -11.13 -49.44 7.73
CA LYS A 20 -11.59 -48.33 6.94
C LYS A 20 -12.99 -47.92 7.38
N CYS A 21 -13.22 -46.64 7.63
CA CYS A 21 -14.55 -46.06 7.68
C CYS A 21 -14.53 -44.74 6.94
N UNK A 22 -15.06 -44.36 5.88
CA UNK A 22 -15.03 -43.44 5.30
C UNK A 22 -15.74 -42.56 5.79
N ILE A 23 -15.52 -41.79 6.11
CA ILE A 23 -16.26 -40.56 6.41
C ILE A 23 -16.07 -39.63 5.23
N THR A 24 -17.10 -39.41 4.49
CA THR A 24 -17.20 -38.40 3.45
C THR A 24 -17.12 -37.03 4.12
N GLN A 25 -15.95 -36.42 4.10
CA GLN A 25 -15.81 -35.00 4.43
C GLN A 25 -16.13 -34.17 3.18
N LEU A 26 -17.18 -33.40 3.26
CA LEU A 26 -17.42 -32.30 2.34
C LEU A 26 -16.31 -31.26 2.55
N LYS A 27 -15.30 -31.30 1.70
CA LYS A 27 -14.37 -30.19 1.57
C LYS A 27 -15.09 -29.02 0.90
N ARG A 28 -15.17 -27.92 1.57
CA ARG A 28 -15.40 -26.63 0.93
C ARG A 28 -14.09 -26.25 0.25
N ASP A 29 -14.02 -26.51 -1.04
CA ASP A 29 -12.91 -26.04 -1.83
C ASP A 29 -13.15 -24.55 -2.13
N SER A 30 -12.36 -23.71 -1.51
CA SER A 30 -12.22 -22.32 -1.93
C SER A 30 -11.31 -22.32 -3.17
N HIS A 31 -11.91 -22.31 -4.35
CA HIS A 31 -11.16 -22.11 -5.57
C HIS A 31 -10.90 -20.62 -5.80
N PRO A 32 -9.71 -20.25 -6.21
CA PRO A 32 -9.51 -18.93 -6.80
C PRO A 32 -10.33 -18.81 -8.09
N PRO A 33 -10.66 -17.60 -8.54
CA PRO A 33 -11.45 -17.44 -9.77
C PRO A 33 -10.73 -18.13 -10.93
N PRO A 34 -11.48 -18.79 -11.81
CA PRO A 34 -10.88 -19.56 -12.89
C PRO A 34 -10.12 -18.67 -13.87
N ASP A 35 -8.91 -19.04 -14.15
CA ASP A 35 -8.18 -18.52 -15.30
C ASP A 35 -8.98 -18.78 -16.56
N ILE A 36 -9.00 -17.81 -17.44
CA ILE A 36 -9.74 -17.87 -18.71
C ILE A 36 -9.22 -19.05 -19.52
N LEU A 37 -10.06 -20.05 -19.65
CA LEU A 37 -9.73 -21.25 -20.40
C LEU A 37 -9.96 -21.01 -21.90
N ASN A 38 -8.91 -21.15 -22.68
CA ASN A 38 -8.94 -21.11 -24.13
C ASN A 38 -9.86 -22.18 -24.67
N ILE A 39 -10.97 -21.79 -25.29
CA ILE A 39 -11.81 -22.72 -26.08
C ILE A 39 -11.43 -22.55 -27.54
N LEU A 40 -10.47 -23.36 -27.97
CA LEU A 40 -10.17 -23.55 -29.38
C LEU A 40 -11.13 -24.58 -29.96
N LYS A 41 -12.09 -24.15 -30.76
CA LYS A 41 -12.82 -25.08 -31.63
C LYS A 41 -12.34 -24.92 -33.07
N TYR A 42 -11.69 -25.94 -33.53
CA TYR A 42 -11.27 -26.09 -34.93
C TYR A 42 -12.47 -26.10 -35.88
N LEU A 43 -12.46 -25.22 -36.85
CA LEU A 43 -13.22 -25.41 -38.08
C LEU A 43 -12.23 -25.23 -39.21
N SER A 44 -11.94 -26.34 -39.88
CA SER A 44 -11.11 -26.36 -41.07
C SER A 44 -11.95 -25.94 -42.28
N ILE A 45 -11.38 -25.23 -43.18
CA ILE A 45 -11.52 -25.28 -44.63
C ILE A 45 -11.59 -23.90 -45.32
N LEU A 46 -10.63 -23.72 -46.23
CA LEU A 46 -10.52 -22.83 -47.39
C LEU A 46 -9.78 -21.48 -47.27
N PRO A 47 -9.20 -21.01 -48.33
CA PRO A 47 -8.07 -20.09 -48.39
C PRO A 47 -8.43 -18.66 -47.93
N THR A 48 -7.90 -18.26 -46.80
CA THR A 48 -8.46 -17.08 -46.15
C THR A 48 -7.47 -16.43 -45.17
N ILE A 49 -7.46 -15.11 -45.12
CA ILE A 49 -6.96 -14.36 -44.01
C ILE A 49 -7.98 -14.53 -42.88
N ILE A 50 -7.63 -15.21 -41.81
CA ILE A 50 -8.51 -15.46 -40.67
C ILE A 50 -8.21 -14.44 -39.57
N LEU A 51 -9.22 -13.64 -39.23
CA LEU A 51 -9.16 -12.72 -38.09
C LEU A 51 -9.84 -13.38 -36.88
N THR A 52 -9.11 -13.68 -35.84
CA THR A 52 -9.66 -14.27 -34.60
C THR A 52 -9.75 -13.23 -33.49
N LEU A 53 -10.93 -13.07 -32.96
CA LEU A 53 -11.21 -12.16 -31.85
C LEU A 53 -11.35 -12.96 -30.57
N PHE A 54 -10.57 -12.58 -29.57
CA PHE A 54 -10.70 -13.12 -28.21
C PHE A 54 -11.63 -12.23 -27.39
N PHE A 55 -12.67 -12.82 -26.84
CA PHE A 55 -13.63 -12.12 -25.97
C PHE A 55 -13.39 -12.49 -24.52
N SER A 56 -13.26 -11.47 -23.66
CA SER A 56 -13.44 -11.66 -22.22
C SER A 56 -14.94 -11.65 -21.94
N ILE A 57 -15.53 -12.82 -21.70
CA ILE A 57 -16.96 -12.95 -21.40
C ILE A 57 -17.14 -12.70 -19.88
N PHE A 58 -17.71 -11.55 -19.53
CA PHE A 58 -18.27 -11.34 -18.21
C PHE A 58 -19.74 -11.75 -18.24
N THR A 59 -20.12 -12.72 -17.40
CA THR A 59 -21.53 -13.10 -17.27
C THR A 59 -22.30 -12.04 -16.48
N LEU A 60 -23.26 -11.40 -17.12
CA LEU A 60 -24.22 -10.52 -16.47
C LEU A 60 -25.36 -11.33 -15.83
N PHE A 61 -25.61 -11.10 -14.56
CA PHE A 61 -26.86 -11.54 -13.93
C PHE A 61 -27.93 -10.45 -14.11
N PRO A 62 -29.17 -10.79 -14.46
CA PRO A 62 -30.22 -9.79 -14.62
C PRO A 62 -30.57 -9.16 -13.26
N GLN A 63 -30.52 -7.83 -13.21
CA GLN A 63 -30.92 -7.05 -12.04
C GLN A 63 -32.32 -6.49 -12.24
N THR A 64 -33.20 -6.77 -11.31
CA THR A 64 -34.51 -6.11 -11.23
C THR A 64 -34.33 -4.69 -10.68
N LYS A 65 -34.97 -3.72 -11.30
CA LYS A 65 -34.95 -2.31 -10.87
C LYS A 65 -35.60 -2.16 -9.49
N VAL A 66 -34.77 -1.96 -8.48
CA VAL A 66 -35.18 -1.35 -7.22
C VAL A 66 -34.43 -0.02 -7.17
N SER A 67 -35.15 1.06 -6.86
CA SER A 67 -34.56 2.38 -6.61
C SER A 67 -33.60 2.24 -5.43
N ALA A 68 -32.35 2.05 -5.73
CA ALA A 68 -31.32 1.76 -4.74
C ALA A 68 -30.46 2.99 -4.49
N ALA A 69 -30.04 3.17 -3.24
CA ALA A 69 -28.88 3.96 -2.87
C ALA A 69 -27.70 3.61 -3.79
N PRO A 70 -26.78 4.54 -4.06
CA PRO A 70 -25.66 4.26 -4.97
C PRO A 70 -24.94 2.99 -4.53
N SER A 71 -24.89 2.05 -5.46
CA SER A 71 -24.21 0.75 -5.26
C SER A 71 -22.70 0.96 -5.10
N SER A 72 -22.06 0.03 -4.45
CA SER A 72 -20.60 -0.06 -4.37
C SER A 72 -19.97 0.18 -5.75
N PRO A 73 -18.81 0.82 -5.84
CA PRO A 73 -18.16 1.04 -7.12
C PRO A 73 -17.95 -0.30 -7.81
N THR A 74 -18.59 -0.45 -8.97
CA THR A 74 -18.43 -1.63 -9.83
C THR A 74 -17.40 -1.31 -10.90
N ASN A 75 -16.59 -2.28 -11.24
CA ASN A 75 -15.72 -2.17 -12.39
C ASN A 75 -16.54 -1.71 -13.59
N PRO A 76 -16.01 -0.80 -14.42
CA PRO A 76 -16.78 -0.33 -15.56
C PRO A 76 -17.16 -1.47 -16.50
N SER A 77 -18.34 -1.37 -17.05
CA SER A 77 -18.83 -2.34 -18.03
C SER A 77 -18.03 -2.21 -19.33
N LEU A 78 -17.83 -3.34 -20.03
CA LEU A 78 -17.18 -3.36 -21.32
C LEU A 78 -17.88 -4.42 -22.20
N SER A 79 -18.36 -3.99 -23.35
CA SER A 79 -18.93 -4.89 -24.36
C SER A 79 -18.24 -4.61 -25.68
N ILE A 80 -17.89 -5.68 -26.41
CA ILE A 80 -17.19 -5.60 -27.69
C ILE A 80 -17.97 -6.44 -28.69
N THR A 81 -18.23 -5.87 -29.85
CA THR A 81 -18.78 -6.62 -30.98
C THR A 81 -17.99 -6.30 -32.26
N VAL A 82 -17.93 -7.25 -33.17
CA VAL A 82 -17.34 -7.05 -34.50
C VAL A 82 -18.47 -7.00 -35.52
N ASP A 83 -18.52 -5.89 -36.26
CA ASP A 83 -19.66 -5.60 -37.14
C ASP A 83 -19.69 -6.43 -38.44
N THR A 84 -18.57 -7.08 -38.78
CA THR A 84 -18.45 -7.85 -40.02
C THR A 84 -18.00 -9.28 -39.76
N ALA A 85 -18.01 -10.11 -40.77
CA ALA A 85 -17.61 -11.51 -40.67
C ALA A 85 -16.20 -11.64 -40.04
N THR A 86 -16.05 -12.68 -39.26
CA THR A 86 -14.77 -12.97 -38.58
C THR A 86 -13.63 -13.28 -39.54
N ASN A 87 -13.93 -13.49 -40.81
CA ASN A 87 -12.93 -13.78 -41.82
C ASN A 87 -12.95 -12.70 -42.91
N ILE A 88 -11.79 -12.13 -43.20
CA ILE A 88 -11.61 -11.20 -44.32
C ILE A 88 -10.95 -11.95 -45.47
N HIS A 89 -11.59 -11.92 -46.61
CA HIS A 89 -11.17 -12.67 -47.81
C HIS A 89 -10.80 -11.71 -48.94
N PHE A 90 -9.63 -11.90 -49.52
CA PHE A 90 -9.30 -11.31 -50.81
C PHE A 90 -9.32 -12.42 -51.85
N ASN A 91 -10.26 -12.35 -52.81
CA ASN A 91 -10.39 -13.38 -53.83
C ASN A 91 -9.21 -13.37 -54.79
N ALA A 92 -8.92 -14.52 -55.40
CA ALA A 92 -7.84 -14.64 -56.38
C ALA A 92 -8.01 -13.65 -57.57
N THR A 93 -9.24 -13.37 -57.98
CA THR A 93 -9.51 -12.37 -59.01
C THR A 93 -9.16 -10.94 -58.57
N ASP A 94 -9.23 -10.67 -57.28
CA ASP A 94 -8.84 -9.34 -56.74
C ASP A 94 -7.33 -9.16 -56.71
N LEU A 95 -6.58 -10.25 -56.65
CA LEU A 95 -5.12 -10.24 -56.46
C LEU A 95 -4.36 -10.52 -57.78
N ASN A 96 -5.01 -10.93 -58.84
CA ASN A 96 -4.38 -11.48 -60.07
C ASN A 96 -3.51 -10.48 -60.85
N ASN A 97 -3.59 -9.18 -60.61
CA ASN A 97 -2.83 -8.20 -61.40
C ASN A 97 -1.87 -7.37 -60.56
N SER A 98 -1.44 -7.90 -59.42
CA SER A 98 -0.59 -7.16 -58.45
C SER A 98 -1.22 -5.84 -58.04
N ALA A 99 -2.56 -5.75 -58.11
CA ALA A 99 -3.28 -4.55 -57.69
C ALA A 99 -3.40 -4.53 -56.15
N PHE A 100 -3.30 -3.33 -55.58
CA PHE A 100 -3.58 -3.14 -54.15
C PHE A 100 -5.08 -3.31 -53.90
N LYS A 101 -5.42 -4.01 -52.85
CA LYS A 101 -6.80 -4.19 -52.38
C LYS A 101 -6.88 -3.99 -50.87
N SER A 102 -7.99 -3.42 -50.42
CA SER A 102 -8.24 -3.31 -48.98
C SER A 102 -9.68 -3.69 -48.63
N GLN A 103 -9.88 -4.15 -47.41
CA GLN A 103 -11.20 -4.50 -46.87
C GLN A 103 -11.25 -4.14 -45.39
N ALA A 104 -12.39 -3.59 -44.96
CA ALA A 104 -12.56 -3.14 -43.57
C ALA A 104 -13.32 -4.16 -42.73
N PHE A 105 -13.05 -4.13 -41.44
CA PHE A 105 -13.93 -4.70 -40.43
C PHE A 105 -14.14 -3.64 -39.34
N GLY A 106 -15.27 -3.71 -38.63
CA GLY A 106 -15.61 -2.77 -37.59
C GLY A 106 -15.47 -3.40 -36.20
N VAL A 107 -14.86 -2.68 -35.27
CA VAL A 107 -14.84 -3.05 -33.85
C VAL A 107 -15.71 -2.04 -33.11
N LYS A 108 -16.82 -2.50 -32.55
CA LYS A 108 -17.76 -1.67 -31.81
C LYS A 108 -17.56 -1.92 -30.31
N VAL A 109 -17.34 -0.84 -29.56
CA VAL A 109 -17.13 -0.87 -28.12
C VAL A 109 -18.25 -0.12 -27.43
N THR A 110 -18.78 -0.69 -26.33
CA THR A 110 -19.69 -0.01 -25.42
C THR A 110 -19.10 -0.12 -24.02
N THR A 111 -18.89 1.04 -23.35
CA THR A 111 -18.38 1.08 -21.98
C THR A 111 -18.91 2.32 -21.27
N ASP A 112 -19.17 2.19 -19.97
CA ASP A 112 -19.47 3.30 -19.08
C ASP A 112 -18.20 3.83 -18.36
N CYS A 113 -17.02 3.33 -18.72
CA CYS A 113 -15.76 3.76 -18.12
C CYS A 113 -15.52 5.25 -18.36
N ARG A 114 -15.47 6.04 -17.28
CA ARG A 114 -15.33 7.51 -17.36
C ARG A 114 -14.03 7.96 -18.04
N THR A 115 -13.02 7.13 -17.99
CA THR A 115 -11.71 7.41 -18.59
C THR A 115 -11.51 6.69 -19.92
N GLY A 116 -12.60 6.10 -20.48
CA GLY A 116 -12.59 5.55 -21.82
C GLY A 116 -11.99 4.16 -21.95
N TYR A 117 -11.49 3.87 -23.12
CA TYR A 117 -10.97 2.53 -23.48
C TYR A 117 -9.85 2.64 -24.51
N THR A 118 -9.10 1.56 -24.64
CA THR A 118 -8.07 1.43 -25.68
C THR A 118 -8.32 0.15 -26.48
N ILE A 119 -8.34 0.26 -27.82
CA ILE A 119 -8.32 -0.87 -28.76
C ILE A 119 -6.87 -1.07 -29.19
N SER A 120 -6.38 -2.30 -29.10
CA SER A 120 -5.06 -2.67 -29.61
C SER A 120 -5.16 -3.78 -30.64
N LEU A 121 -4.22 -3.79 -31.58
CA LEU A 121 -4.11 -4.76 -32.66
C LEU A 121 -2.73 -5.40 -32.63
N SER A 122 -2.67 -6.71 -32.80
CA SER A 122 -1.41 -7.42 -33.01
C SER A 122 -1.66 -8.68 -33.81
N ASP A 123 -0.59 -9.29 -34.27
CA ASP A 123 -0.61 -10.68 -34.71
C ASP A 123 -0.86 -11.58 -33.48
N GLN A 124 -1.32 -12.81 -33.74
CA GLN A 124 -1.49 -13.82 -32.71
C GLN A 124 -0.15 -14.40 -32.24
N ASP A 125 0.91 -14.25 -33.05
CA ASP A 125 2.24 -14.74 -32.68
C ASP A 125 3.33 -13.70 -32.99
N GLU A 126 4.56 -14.11 -33.16
CA GLU A 126 5.70 -13.19 -33.37
C GLU A 126 6.09 -13.05 -34.84
N ASP A 127 5.39 -13.76 -35.73
CA ASP A 127 5.65 -13.73 -37.16
C ASP A 127 4.47 -13.07 -37.90
N THR A 128 4.68 -11.89 -38.42
CA THR A 128 3.63 -11.01 -38.96
C THR A 128 3.38 -11.23 -40.47
N ASP A 129 3.82 -12.35 -41.01
CA ASP A 129 3.67 -12.67 -42.43
C ASP A 129 2.44 -13.54 -42.70
N LEU A 130 1.66 -13.23 -43.75
CA LEU A 130 0.65 -14.17 -44.24
C LEU A 130 1.37 -15.41 -44.78
N LYS A 131 1.11 -16.54 -44.18
CA LYS A 131 1.77 -17.81 -44.51
C LYS A 131 0.92 -18.64 -45.49
N SER A 132 1.60 -19.36 -46.37
CA SER A 132 0.96 -20.30 -47.28
C SER A 132 0.35 -21.47 -46.50
N ALA A 133 -0.85 -21.89 -46.90
CA ALA A 133 -1.50 -23.10 -46.39
C ALA A 133 -0.81 -24.38 -46.87
N ASN A 134 -0.03 -24.30 -47.93
CA ASN A 134 0.70 -25.44 -48.46
C ASN A 134 2.10 -25.48 -47.82
N PRO A 135 2.41 -26.49 -47.00
CA PRO A 135 3.71 -26.53 -46.29
C PRO A 135 4.93 -26.69 -47.21
N LEU A 136 4.71 -26.99 -48.48
CA LEU A 136 5.79 -27.06 -49.47
C LEU A 136 6.06 -25.71 -50.13
N ASN A 137 5.20 -24.72 -49.93
CA ASN A 137 5.37 -23.36 -50.44
C ASN A 137 5.87 -22.47 -49.31
N THR A 138 7.12 -22.09 -49.39
CA THR A 138 7.80 -21.25 -48.35
C THR A 138 7.70 -19.75 -48.65
N THR A 139 6.94 -19.35 -49.67
CA THR A 139 6.74 -17.95 -50.03
C THR A 139 5.65 -17.35 -49.13
N ASN A 140 5.94 -16.25 -48.47
CA ASN A 140 4.99 -15.53 -47.61
C ASN A 140 4.65 -14.15 -48.18
N ILE A 141 3.56 -13.55 -47.73
CA ILE A 141 3.25 -12.14 -47.97
C ILE A 141 3.65 -11.39 -46.71
N ALA A 142 4.76 -10.66 -46.79
CA ALA A 142 5.36 -10.03 -45.60
C ALA A 142 4.58 -8.80 -45.13
N SER A 143 4.60 -8.54 -43.83
CA SER A 143 4.10 -7.25 -43.32
C SER A 143 4.99 -6.11 -43.87
N ILE A 144 4.39 -4.95 -44.18
CA ILE A 144 5.18 -3.75 -44.49
C ILE A 144 6.02 -3.37 -43.27
N THR A 145 7.14 -2.70 -43.50
CA THR A 145 8.09 -2.37 -42.40
C THR A 145 8.02 -0.91 -41.98
N ALA A 146 7.23 -0.09 -42.68
CA ALA A 146 7.05 1.33 -42.36
C ALA A 146 5.69 1.79 -42.90
N ASP A 147 5.21 2.91 -42.37
CA ASP A 147 3.95 3.51 -42.82
C ASP A 147 4.02 3.77 -44.33
N THR A 148 3.04 3.23 -45.07
CA THR A 148 3.07 3.17 -46.51
C THR A 148 1.70 3.59 -47.10
N ALA A 149 1.69 4.59 -47.99
CA ALA A 149 0.47 4.95 -48.69
C ALA A 149 0.00 3.80 -49.59
N ALA A 150 -1.32 3.63 -49.74
CA ALA A 150 -1.92 2.56 -50.53
C ALA A 150 -1.35 2.48 -51.97
N ALA A 151 -1.09 3.65 -52.58
CA ALA A 151 -0.54 3.74 -53.94
C ALA A 151 0.92 3.21 -54.01
N ASN A 152 1.65 3.23 -52.92
CA ASN A 152 3.07 2.89 -52.87
C ASN A 152 3.35 1.48 -52.32
N PHE A 153 2.31 0.68 -52.12
CA PHE A 153 2.48 -0.67 -51.59
C PHE A 153 3.40 -1.51 -52.50
N THR A 154 4.36 -2.12 -51.88
CA THR A 154 5.26 -3.07 -52.55
C THR A 154 4.50 -4.38 -52.82
N ALA A 155 4.69 -4.98 -54.01
CA ALA A 155 4.10 -6.28 -54.31
C ALA A 155 4.63 -7.35 -53.33
N GLY A 156 3.73 -8.22 -52.88
CA GLY A 156 4.04 -9.25 -51.87
C GLY A 156 4.01 -8.76 -50.43
N THR A 157 3.30 -7.63 -50.15
CA THR A 157 3.21 -7.11 -48.76
C THR A 157 1.76 -6.84 -48.34
N TRP A 158 1.55 -6.75 -47.01
CA TRP A 158 0.25 -6.42 -46.39
C TRP A 158 0.45 -5.55 -45.15
N GLY A 159 -0.66 -4.95 -44.65
CA GLY A 159 -0.64 -4.12 -43.46
C GLY A 159 -2.04 -3.66 -43.06
N TYR A 160 -2.16 -2.88 -41.98
CA TYR A 160 -3.46 -2.35 -41.55
C TYR A 160 -3.49 -0.81 -41.64
N SER A 161 -4.73 -0.27 -41.67
CA SER A 161 -4.93 1.19 -41.68
C SER A 161 -6.20 1.57 -40.92
N LEU A 162 -6.28 2.81 -40.47
CA LEU A 162 -7.47 3.38 -39.81
C LEU A 162 -8.21 4.35 -40.74
N ASP A 163 -7.59 4.76 -41.83
CA ASP A 163 -8.13 5.77 -42.76
C ASP A 163 -8.23 5.26 -44.22
N ASN A 164 -7.78 4.04 -44.47
CA ASN A 164 -7.72 3.40 -45.78
C ASN A 164 -6.79 4.13 -46.77
N THR A 165 -5.93 5.00 -46.30
CA THR A 165 -4.98 5.75 -47.16
C THR A 165 -3.53 5.44 -46.83
N THR A 166 -3.21 5.42 -45.55
CA THR A 166 -1.87 5.11 -45.04
C THR A 166 -1.94 3.84 -44.21
N PHE A 167 -1.20 2.84 -44.65
CA PHE A 167 -1.16 1.54 -44.00
C PHE A 167 0.10 1.42 -43.12
N LYS A 168 -0.02 0.70 -42.02
CA LYS A 168 0.98 0.50 -41.00
C LYS A 168 1.39 -0.97 -40.92
N PRO A 169 2.63 -1.24 -40.45
CA PRO A 169 3.03 -2.62 -40.23
C PRO A 169 2.13 -3.35 -39.21
N ILE A 170 1.95 -4.64 -39.41
CA ILE A 170 1.28 -5.47 -38.39
C ILE A 170 2.19 -5.59 -37.17
N ALA A 171 1.64 -5.37 -36.01
CA ALA A 171 2.38 -5.46 -34.75
C ALA A 171 2.50 -6.92 -34.29
N LYS A 172 3.61 -7.27 -33.68
CA LYS A 172 3.83 -8.59 -33.08
C LYS A 172 3.01 -8.78 -31.82
N LYS A 173 2.77 -10.01 -31.43
CA LYS A 173 2.06 -10.38 -30.20
C LYS A 173 2.70 -9.73 -28.96
N SER A 174 4.03 -9.74 -28.87
CA SER A 174 4.76 -9.17 -27.73
C SER A 174 4.69 -7.65 -27.65
N ALA A 175 4.23 -6.97 -28.72
CA ALA A 175 4.20 -5.51 -28.77
C ALA A 175 2.94 -5.01 -29.51
N PRO A 176 1.73 -5.27 -28.98
CA PRO A 176 0.50 -4.80 -29.60
C PRO A 176 0.49 -3.29 -29.78
N VAL A 177 -0.09 -2.81 -30.87
CA VAL A 177 -0.18 -1.38 -31.12
C VAL A 177 -1.58 -0.85 -30.77
N ALA A 178 -1.64 0.25 -30.04
CA ALA A 178 -2.90 0.93 -29.77
C ALA A 178 -3.40 1.59 -31.05
N VAL A 179 -4.55 1.13 -31.55
CA VAL A 179 -5.17 1.69 -32.77
C VAL A 179 -6.19 2.78 -32.42
N LYS A 180 -6.71 2.78 -31.22
CA LYS A 180 -7.60 3.83 -30.72
C LYS A 180 -7.53 3.91 -29.20
N THR A 181 -7.45 5.12 -28.66
CA THR A 181 -7.57 5.40 -27.23
C THR A 181 -8.56 6.55 -27.03
N THR A 182 -9.51 6.38 -26.12
CA THR A 182 -10.47 7.41 -25.73
C THR A 182 -10.30 7.76 -24.26
N ASN A 183 -10.86 8.88 -23.84
CA ASN A 183 -10.80 9.39 -22.47
C ASN A 183 -12.18 9.68 -21.87
N ALA A 184 -13.22 9.06 -22.43
CA ALA A 184 -14.60 9.25 -22.02
C ALA A 184 -15.43 7.99 -22.28
N PRO A 185 -16.57 7.81 -21.61
CA PRO A 185 -17.49 6.70 -21.89
C PRO A 185 -17.98 6.75 -23.32
N THR A 186 -18.38 5.61 -23.86
CA THR A 186 -19.05 5.58 -25.17
C THR A 186 -20.50 6.06 -25.03
N PRO A 187 -21.14 6.50 -26.15
CA PRO A 187 -22.59 6.57 -26.19
C PRO A 187 -23.23 5.22 -25.84
N THR A 188 -24.45 5.22 -25.35
CA THR A 188 -25.16 3.99 -25.00
C THR A 188 -25.33 3.04 -26.19
N THR A 189 -25.30 3.57 -27.42
CA THR A 189 -25.32 2.78 -28.65
C THR A 189 -23.97 2.15 -28.99
N GLY A 190 -22.92 2.49 -28.25
CA GLY A 190 -21.55 2.07 -28.54
C GLY A 190 -20.88 2.96 -29.59
N GLU A 191 -19.58 2.76 -29.75
CA GLU A 191 -18.74 3.49 -30.70
C GLU A 191 -18.01 2.48 -31.61
N SER A 192 -18.11 2.65 -32.94
CA SER A 192 -17.46 1.76 -33.92
C SER A 192 -16.16 2.37 -34.42
N THR A 193 -15.15 1.52 -34.59
CA THR A 193 -13.85 1.86 -35.19
C THR A 193 -13.63 0.91 -36.37
N SER A 194 -13.41 1.47 -37.56
CA SER A 194 -13.09 0.68 -38.76
C SER A 194 -11.58 0.46 -38.83
N ILE A 195 -11.20 -0.79 -39.08
CA ILE A 195 -9.81 -1.19 -39.32
C ILE A 195 -9.78 -1.81 -40.73
N PHE A 196 -8.91 -1.28 -41.57
CA PHE A 196 -8.74 -1.74 -42.95
C PHE A 196 -7.51 -2.63 -43.03
N LEU A 197 -7.64 -3.80 -43.66
CA LEU A 197 -6.50 -4.64 -44.02
C LEU A 197 -6.22 -4.42 -45.50
N GLY A 198 -4.99 -4.10 -45.84
CA GLY A 198 -4.57 -3.91 -47.23
C GLY A 198 -3.53 -4.94 -47.64
N VAL A 199 -3.64 -5.43 -48.85
CA VAL A 199 -2.68 -6.40 -49.39
C VAL A 199 -2.42 -6.09 -50.87
N LYS A 200 -1.19 -6.35 -51.31
CA LYS A 200 -0.79 -6.30 -52.70
C LYS A 200 -0.01 -7.57 -53.05
N SER A 201 -0.60 -8.43 -53.87
CA SER A 201 0.07 -9.65 -54.26
C SER A 201 1.28 -9.38 -55.19
N ALA A 202 2.20 -10.32 -55.25
CA ALA A 202 3.28 -10.31 -56.25
C ALA A 202 2.89 -11.21 -57.42
N ALA A 203 3.25 -10.81 -58.65
CA ALA A 203 2.99 -11.61 -59.84
C ALA A 203 3.66 -12.99 -59.81
N THR A 204 4.72 -13.11 -59.03
CA THR A 204 5.48 -14.37 -58.86
C THR A 204 4.97 -15.21 -57.69
N LEU A 205 3.92 -14.74 -56.97
CA LEU A 205 3.38 -15.47 -55.82
C LEU A 205 2.71 -16.78 -56.29
N PRO A 206 3.09 -17.94 -55.77
CA PRO A 206 2.43 -19.19 -56.11
C PRO A 206 0.92 -19.14 -55.83
N THR A 207 0.14 -19.81 -56.67
CA THR A 207 -1.31 -19.94 -56.46
C THR A 207 -1.55 -20.78 -55.21
N ASP A 208 -1.95 -20.14 -54.13
CA ASP A 208 -2.13 -20.79 -52.84
C ASP A 208 -3.08 -19.96 -51.96
N THR A 209 -3.34 -20.45 -50.77
CA THR A 209 -4.03 -19.74 -49.70
C THR A 209 -2.98 -19.16 -48.76
N TYR A 210 -3.05 -17.86 -48.51
CA TYR A 210 -2.19 -17.18 -47.57
C TYR A 210 -3.05 -16.66 -46.41
N SER A 211 -2.70 -17.00 -45.20
CA SER A 211 -3.52 -16.67 -44.03
C SER A 211 -2.68 -16.27 -42.84
N ASP A 212 -3.32 -15.52 -41.96
CA ASP A 212 -2.79 -15.17 -40.66
C ASP A 212 -3.94 -14.88 -39.68
N ILE A 213 -3.65 -14.81 -38.38
CA ILE A 213 -4.62 -14.56 -37.33
C ILE A 213 -4.23 -13.27 -36.63
N LEU A 214 -5.10 -12.28 -36.68
CA LEU A 214 -4.92 -11.03 -35.95
C LEU A 214 -5.71 -11.04 -34.65
N GLU A 215 -5.11 -10.53 -33.59
CA GLU A 215 -5.74 -10.36 -32.29
C GLU A 215 -6.13 -8.90 -32.09
N VAL A 216 -7.42 -8.65 -31.80
CA VAL A 216 -7.92 -7.34 -31.41
C VAL A 216 -8.27 -7.43 -29.92
N SER A 217 -7.60 -6.63 -29.11
CA SER A 217 -7.91 -6.54 -27.68
C SER A 217 -8.48 -5.17 -27.36
N VAL A 218 -9.39 -5.13 -26.39
CA VAL A 218 -9.98 -3.89 -25.89
C VAL A 218 -9.89 -3.91 -24.37
N VAL A 219 -9.34 -2.84 -23.80
CA VAL A 219 -9.28 -2.67 -22.35
C VAL A 219 -9.87 -1.32 -21.96
N THR A 220 -10.54 -1.25 -20.81
CA THR A 220 -10.96 0.04 -20.25
C THR A 220 -9.73 0.76 -19.70
N ASN A 221 -9.70 2.09 -19.84
CA ASN A 221 -8.65 2.95 -19.28
C ASN A 221 -8.99 3.31 -17.83
N TYR A 222 -9.46 2.33 -17.07
CA TYR A 222 -10.04 2.55 -15.74
C TYR A 222 -9.03 3.14 -14.76
N VAL A 223 -9.44 4.22 -14.11
CA VAL A 223 -8.72 4.86 -13.00
C VAL A 223 -9.68 4.92 -11.80
N PRO A 224 -9.31 4.34 -10.67
CA PRO A 224 -10.19 4.36 -9.49
C PRO A 224 -10.56 5.78 -9.06
N ASN A 225 -11.79 5.98 -8.68
CA ASN A 225 -12.22 7.23 -8.05
C ASN A 225 -11.50 7.40 -6.71
N THR A 226 -11.02 8.59 -6.43
CA THR A 226 -10.25 8.85 -5.22
C THR A 226 -10.94 9.84 -4.29
N ALA A 227 -10.61 9.74 -3.01
CA ALA A 227 -10.93 10.76 -2.03
C ALA A 227 -9.71 10.97 -1.12
N THR A 228 -9.55 12.18 -0.65
CA THR A 228 -8.45 12.55 0.26
C THR A 228 -9.04 13.25 1.47
N PHE A 229 -8.63 12.86 2.66
CA PHE A 229 -9.05 13.51 3.91
C PHE A 229 -8.54 14.97 3.95
N LEU A 230 -9.20 15.80 4.73
CA LEU A 230 -8.68 17.11 5.14
C LEU A 230 -7.26 16.96 5.71
N ASP A 231 -6.50 18.04 5.70
CA ASP A 231 -5.24 18.05 6.47
C ASP A 231 -5.53 17.75 7.94
N GLY A 232 -4.52 17.24 8.65
CA GLY A 232 -4.74 16.70 9.99
C GLY A 232 -5.30 17.71 10.97
N ASN A 233 -4.82 18.95 10.95
CA ASN A 233 -5.31 20.00 11.85
C ASN A 233 -6.75 20.38 11.55
N ALA A 234 -7.11 20.52 10.27
CA ALA A 234 -8.48 20.83 9.86
C ALA A 234 -9.44 19.68 10.22
N PHE A 235 -9.00 18.43 9.99
CA PHE A 235 -9.78 17.23 10.35
C PHE A 235 -10.03 17.20 11.86
N SER A 236 -8.99 17.37 12.66
CA SER A 236 -9.07 17.38 14.14
C SER A 236 -10.00 18.50 14.63
N ALA A 237 -9.83 19.71 14.11
CA ALA A 237 -10.66 20.86 14.50
C ALA A 237 -12.14 20.62 14.18
N LEU A 238 -12.43 20.06 13.00
CA LEU A 238 -13.81 19.78 12.58
C LEU A 238 -14.46 18.71 13.49
N ILE A 239 -13.74 17.64 13.80
CA ILE A 239 -14.22 16.59 14.70
C ILE A 239 -14.50 17.18 16.08
N ASN A 240 -13.55 17.92 16.63
CA ASN A 240 -13.66 18.47 17.97
C ASN A 240 -14.85 19.43 18.11
N THR A 241 -15.08 20.28 17.09
CA THR A 241 -16.17 21.28 17.17
C THR A 241 -17.54 20.73 16.82
N ASN A 242 -17.65 19.86 15.83
CA ASN A 242 -18.95 19.48 15.26
C ASN A 242 -19.47 18.12 15.74
N ILE A 243 -18.57 17.20 16.06
CA ILE A 243 -18.95 15.82 16.40
C ILE A 243 -18.78 15.55 17.88
N LEU A 244 -17.57 15.77 18.42
CA LEU A 244 -17.24 15.41 19.80
C LEU A 244 -17.83 16.35 20.85
N ALA A 245 -18.17 17.60 20.48
CA ALA A 245 -18.79 18.54 21.42
C ALA A 245 -20.09 18.00 22.06
N ASN A 246 -20.73 17.03 21.41
CA ASN A 246 -22.02 16.49 21.85
C ASN A 246 -22.00 14.98 22.11
N THR A 247 -20.81 14.37 22.21
CA THR A 247 -20.70 12.92 22.45
C THR A 247 -19.94 12.65 23.75
N ASN A 248 -20.44 11.72 24.54
CA ASN A 248 -19.91 11.42 25.88
C ASN A 248 -19.29 10.02 26.00
N ASN A 249 -19.27 9.22 24.93
CA ASN A 249 -18.86 7.82 25.07
C ASN A 249 -18.32 7.23 23.75
N LEU A 250 -17.40 7.96 23.11
CA LEU A 250 -16.79 7.45 21.89
C LEU A 250 -15.87 6.25 22.21
N ARG A 251 -16.05 5.16 21.46
CA ARG A 251 -15.28 3.91 21.65
C ARG A 251 -14.51 3.49 20.40
N LEU A 252 -14.89 3.96 19.22
CA LEU A 252 -14.38 3.40 17.97
C LEU A 252 -14.36 4.48 16.88
N PHE A 253 -13.33 4.47 16.07
CA PHE A 253 -13.26 5.16 14.78
C PHE A 253 -13.01 4.11 13.71
N GLN A 254 -13.89 4.08 12.66
CA GLN A 254 -13.69 3.08 11.59
C GLN A 254 -14.46 3.47 10.32
N LYS A 255 -14.12 2.76 9.23
CA LYS A 255 -14.87 2.83 7.96
C LYS A 255 -16.21 2.13 8.11
N SER A 256 -17.27 2.77 7.61
CA SER A 256 -18.60 2.15 7.54
C SER A 256 -18.75 1.38 6.23
N PRO A 257 -19.36 0.19 6.25
CA PRO A 257 -19.66 -0.53 4.99
C PRO A 257 -20.83 0.09 4.20
N THR A 258 -21.62 0.97 4.82
CA THR A 258 -22.80 1.58 4.20
C THR A 258 -22.79 3.10 4.39
N PRO A 259 -23.46 3.85 3.49
CA PRO A 259 -23.58 5.29 3.67
C PRO A 259 -24.35 5.64 4.94
N PRO A 260 -24.16 6.87 5.46
CA PRO A 260 -24.90 7.31 6.65
C PRO A 260 -26.41 7.35 6.40
N ALA A 261 -27.18 6.87 7.36
CA ALA A 261 -28.64 7.02 7.33
C ALA A 261 -29.01 8.52 7.45
N ALA A 262 -30.14 8.91 6.85
CA ALA A 262 -30.57 10.31 6.82
C ALA A 262 -30.77 10.93 8.22
N VAL A 263 -30.91 10.11 9.25
CA VAL A 263 -31.08 10.57 10.64
C VAL A 263 -29.76 11.12 11.24
N PHE A 264 -28.61 10.78 10.68
CA PHE A 264 -27.32 11.22 11.23
C PHE A 264 -26.91 12.58 10.66
N ALA A 265 -26.46 13.48 11.54
CA ALA A 265 -25.76 14.68 11.13
C ALA A 265 -24.36 14.29 10.62
N THR A 266 -24.07 14.60 9.37
CA THR A 266 -22.79 14.25 8.75
C THR A 266 -21.94 15.50 8.49
N ALA A 267 -20.62 15.33 8.57
CA ALA A 267 -19.66 16.33 8.14
C ALA A 267 -18.91 15.79 6.90
N ASN A 268 -18.63 16.66 5.95
CA ASN A 268 -17.71 16.32 4.87
C ASN A 268 -16.29 16.60 5.34
N VAL A 269 -15.47 15.56 5.39
CA VAL A 269 -14.07 15.63 5.84
C VAL A 269 -13.07 15.38 4.70
N ALA A 270 -13.53 15.55 3.45
CA ALA A 270 -12.65 15.48 2.29
C ALA A 270 -11.97 16.83 2.06
N SER A 271 -10.74 16.80 1.56
CA SER A 271 -10.00 18.00 1.15
C SER A 271 -10.65 18.65 -0.06
N ALA A 272 -10.31 19.91 -0.32
CA ALA A 272 -10.90 20.68 -1.41
C ALA A 272 -10.59 20.11 -2.80
N ASP A 273 -9.46 19.42 -2.93
CA ASP A 273 -9.01 18.78 -4.18
C ASP A 273 -9.42 17.30 -4.28
N SER A 274 -10.21 16.81 -3.34
CA SER A 274 -10.73 15.44 -3.34
C SER A 274 -11.77 15.27 -4.47
N GLU A 275 -11.68 14.17 -5.23
CA GLU A 275 -12.67 13.90 -6.30
C GLU A 275 -14.05 13.62 -5.73
N LEU A 276 -14.12 12.97 -4.58
CA LEU A 276 -15.38 12.59 -3.94
C LEU A 276 -15.39 12.99 -2.47
N PRO A 277 -16.58 13.28 -1.91
CA PRO A 277 -16.68 13.62 -0.48
C PRO A 277 -16.42 12.40 0.40
N ILE A 278 -15.93 12.66 1.61
CA ILE A 278 -15.84 11.68 2.70
C ILE A 278 -16.79 12.14 3.79
N TYR A 279 -17.81 11.36 4.05
CA TYR A 279 -18.81 11.67 5.09
C TYR A 279 -18.38 11.06 6.42
N LEU A 280 -18.42 11.86 7.47
CA LEU A 280 -18.09 11.45 8.85
C LEU A 280 -19.30 11.72 9.74
N TRP A 281 -19.61 10.79 10.66
CA TRP A 281 -20.72 10.98 11.62
C TRP A 281 -20.47 10.16 12.89
N TYR A 282 -21.22 10.51 13.94
CA TYR A 282 -21.26 9.71 15.18
C TYR A 282 -22.51 8.85 15.20
N ASP A 283 -22.34 7.57 15.47
CA ASP A 283 -23.43 6.61 15.66
C ASP A 283 -23.53 6.27 17.16
N PRO A 284 -24.56 6.79 17.86
CA PRO A 284 -24.71 6.54 19.29
C PRO A 284 -25.08 5.09 19.64
N ALA A 285 -25.63 4.32 18.71
CA ALA A 285 -25.93 2.90 18.96
C ALA A 285 -24.65 2.06 19.04
N GLN A 286 -23.61 2.45 18.30
CA GLN A 286 -22.31 1.79 18.30
C GLN A 286 -21.27 2.49 19.16
N ASN A 287 -21.57 3.70 19.65
CA ASN A 287 -20.60 4.59 20.27
C ASN A 287 -19.38 4.80 19.36
N ALA A 288 -19.63 4.96 18.06
CA ALA A 288 -18.59 4.96 17.04
C ALA A 288 -18.64 6.24 16.19
N MET A 289 -17.46 6.71 15.85
CA MET A 289 -17.28 7.71 14.79
C MET A 289 -17.01 6.94 13.50
N LEU A 290 -17.93 7.07 12.55
CA LEU A 290 -17.91 6.30 11.32
C LEU A 290 -17.65 7.22 10.13
N TRP A 291 -16.85 6.72 9.16
CA TRP A 291 -16.66 7.45 7.91
C TRP A 291 -17.02 6.59 6.70
N TRP A 292 -17.44 7.25 5.62
CA TRP A 292 -17.83 6.56 4.38
C TRP A 292 -17.65 7.48 3.18
N THR A 293 -17.38 6.88 2.03
CA THR A 293 -17.26 7.56 0.73
C THR A 293 -17.62 6.58 -0.40
N LEU A 294 -17.97 7.12 -1.55
CA LEU A 294 -18.08 6.35 -2.80
C LEU A 294 -16.71 6.11 -3.46
N ALA A 295 -15.65 6.74 -2.96
CA ALA A 295 -14.31 6.56 -3.52
C ALA A 295 -13.82 5.13 -3.33
N GLU A 296 -13.20 4.60 -4.37
CA GLU A 296 -12.59 3.27 -4.36
C GLU A 296 -11.26 3.28 -3.63
N HIS A 297 -10.58 4.43 -3.68
CA HIS A 297 -9.28 4.60 -3.03
C HIS A 297 -9.31 5.87 -2.18
N VAL A 298 -8.91 5.75 -0.91
CA VAL A 298 -9.00 6.86 0.05
C VAL A 298 -7.61 7.15 0.61
N TYR A 299 -7.17 8.37 0.46
CA TYR A 299 -5.85 8.82 0.94
C TYR A 299 -5.97 9.64 2.21
N ALA A 300 -5.04 9.43 3.13
CA ALA A 300 -4.74 10.42 4.16
C ALA A 300 -4.12 11.66 3.47
N ASN A 301 -4.29 12.83 4.06
CA ASN A 301 -3.67 14.05 3.54
C ASN A 301 -2.14 13.98 3.67
N PRO A 302 -1.38 14.49 2.71
CA PRO A 302 0.08 14.58 2.87
C PRO A 302 0.52 15.23 4.18
N ASP A 303 -0.23 16.20 4.69
CA ASP A 303 -0.05 16.76 6.04
C ASP A 303 -1.12 16.16 6.96
N SER A 304 -0.74 15.10 7.68
CA SER A 304 -1.60 14.43 8.68
C SER A 304 -1.26 14.87 10.11
N THR A 305 -0.67 16.07 10.26
CA THR A 305 -0.32 16.65 11.56
C THR A 305 -1.54 16.73 12.47
N HIS A 306 -1.43 16.13 13.66
CA HIS A 306 -2.47 16.12 14.71
C HIS A 306 -3.82 15.53 14.27
N MET A 307 -3.86 14.69 13.22
CA MET A 307 -5.12 14.20 12.64
C MET A 307 -6.06 13.57 13.68
N PHE A 308 -5.55 12.83 14.63
CA PHE A 308 -6.33 12.17 15.68
C PHE A 308 -6.09 12.79 17.06
N TYR A 309 -5.89 14.11 17.12
CA TYR A 309 -5.84 14.87 18.35
C TYR A 309 -7.27 15.29 18.77
N PHE A 310 -7.79 14.66 19.80
CA PHE A 310 -9.18 14.83 20.25
C PHE A 310 -9.23 15.72 21.50
N SER A 311 -9.11 17.05 21.30
CA SER A 311 -8.98 18.01 22.39
C SER A 311 -10.22 18.16 23.29
N HIS A 312 -11.41 17.88 22.76
CA HIS A 312 -12.66 18.07 23.50
C HIS A 312 -13.06 16.86 24.35
N LEU A 313 -12.33 15.75 24.27
CA LEU A 313 -12.60 14.60 25.15
C LEU A 313 -12.23 14.87 26.61
N HIS A 314 -11.54 15.98 26.88
CA HIS A 314 -11.10 16.38 28.23
C HIS A 314 -12.19 16.47 29.28
N GLN A 315 -13.43 16.77 28.88
CA GLN A 315 -14.49 17.08 29.84
C GLN A 315 -15.24 15.86 30.37
N ASN A 316 -15.04 14.71 29.75
CA ASN A 316 -15.77 13.49 30.08
C ASN A 316 -14.82 12.30 30.24
N ARG A 317 -14.61 11.90 31.47
CA ARG A 317 -13.73 10.79 31.82
C ARG A 317 -14.33 9.44 31.36
N GLY A 318 -13.52 8.56 30.86
CA GLY A 318 -13.90 7.18 30.55
C GLY A 318 -14.02 6.80 29.08
N HIS A 319 -13.58 7.68 28.17
CA HIS A 319 -13.45 7.31 26.78
C HIS A 319 -12.30 6.32 26.60
N GLN A 320 -12.54 5.29 25.80
CA GLN A 320 -11.51 4.31 25.43
C GLN A 320 -11.67 4.05 23.95
N ILE A 321 -10.86 4.73 23.14
CA ILE A 321 -11.06 4.77 21.69
C ILE A 321 -10.07 3.80 21.02
N TYR A 322 -10.60 2.90 20.21
CA TYR A 322 -9.82 2.11 19.27
C TYR A 322 -9.90 2.78 17.90
N LEU A 323 -8.75 3.00 17.26
CA LEU A 323 -8.67 3.57 15.91
C LEU A 323 -8.44 2.44 14.90
N ASP A 324 -9.47 2.10 14.15
CA ASP A 324 -9.37 1.20 13.01
C ASP A 324 -9.16 2.06 11.75
N LEU A 325 -7.92 2.09 11.28
CA LEU A 325 -7.49 2.97 10.18
C LEU A 325 -7.40 2.24 8.84
N ARG A 326 -7.87 1.01 8.78
CA ARG A 326 -7.87 0.23 7.54
C ARG A 326 -8.71 0.92 6.47
N GLY A 327 -8.21 0.86 5.24
CA GLY A 327 -8.85 1.52 4.10
C GLY A 327 -8.47 2.98 3.94
N ILE A 328 -7.50 3.47 4.74
CA ILE A 328 -6.91 4.80 4.57
C ILE A 328 -5.47 4.63 4.09
N ASP A 329 -5.21 4.96 2.84
CA ASP A 329 -3.87 4.85 2.25
C ASP A 329 -3.01 6.03 2.71
N THR A 330 -1.93 5.75 3.42
CA THR A 330 -1.00 6.76 3.94
C THR A 330 0.23 6.96 3.04
N SER A 331 0.26 6.35 1.85
CA SER A 331 1.43 6.41 0.96
C SER A 331 1.80 7.82 0.49
N ARG A 332 0.86 8.77 0.57
CA ARG A 332 1.10 10.18 0.20
C ARG A 332 1.52 11.05 1.37
N VAL A 333 1.49 10.52 2.60
CA VAL A 333 1.77 11.30 3.82
C VAL A 333 3.25 11.64 3.90
N THR A 334 3.55 12.91 4.13
CA THR A 334 4.90 13.42 4.35
C THR A 334 5.13 13.88 5.78
N SER A 335 4.06 14.28 6.50
CA SER A 335 4.12 14.67 7.91
C SER A 335 3.13 13.84 8.75
N MET A 336 3.67 13.15 9.75
CA MET A 336 2.88 12.49 10.81
C MET A 336 3.15 13.15 12.17
N HIS A 337 3.53 14.44 12.17
CA HIS A 337 3.79 15.21 13.38
C HIS A 337 2.56 15.15 14.31
N GLY A 338 2.74 14.58 15.49
CA GLY A 338 1.68 14.49 16.51
C GLY A 338 0.41 13.79 16.03
N MET A 339 0.47 12.92 15.01
CA MET A 339 -0.75 12.35 14.40
C MET A 339 -1.70 11.72 15.42
N PHE A 340 -1.14 11.08 16.46
CA PHE A 340 -1.89 10.45 17.56
C PHE A 340 -1.56 11.11 18.90
N PHE A 341 -1.18 12.37 18.88
CA PHE A 341 -0.82 13.14 20.09
C PHE A 341 -1.99 13.18 21.08
N GLN A 342 -1.66 13.03 22.37
CA GLN A 342 -2.65 13.12 23.45
C GLN A 342 -2.15 14.09 24.52
N ASP A 343 -3.00 15.06 24.87
CA ASP A 343 -2.66 16.06 25.87
C ASP A 343 -2.49 15.42 27.25
N SER A 344 -1.40 15.81 27.94
CA SER A 344 -1.04 15.28 29.25
C SER A 344 -2.02 15.62 30.38
N THR A 345 -2.94 16.54 30.16
CA THR A 345 -3.91 16.93 31.19
C THR A 345 -5.01 15.89 31.40
N ASN A 346 -5.12 14.89 30.52
CA ASN A 346 -6.18 13.89 30.58
C ASN A 346 -5.68 12.47 30.38
N LEU A 347 -6.37 11.56 31.01
CA LEU A 347 -6.02 10.15 31.03
C LEU A 347 -6.95 9.36 30.13
N ASP A 348 -6.42 8.52 29.27
CA ASP A 348 -7.09 7.35 28.77
C ASP A 348 -8.00 7.50 27.54
N TYR A 349 -7.46 8.04 26.43
CA TYR A 349 -8.31 8.15 25.21
C TYR A 349 -8.08 7.03 24.21
N ILE A 350 -6.86 6.89 23.72
CA ILE A 350 -6.58 5.87 22.71
C ILE A 350 -6.10 4.60 23.40
N THR A 351 -6.80 3.51 23.19
CA THR A 351 -6.48 2.19 23.77
C THR A 351 -5.81 1.26 22.75
N GLY A 352 -5.95 1.57 21.46
CA GLY A 352 -5.28 0.80 20.41
C GLY A 352 -5.44 1.48 19.06
N ILE A 353 -4.53 1.17 18.17
CA ILE A 353 -4.50 1.70 16.80
C ILE A 353 -4.16 0.56 15.85
N ASP A 354 -4.96 0.36 14.82
CA ASP A 354 -4.62 -0.57 13.75
C ASP A 354 -3.77 0.16 12.70
N LEU A 355 -2.47 -0.13 12.68
CA LEU A 355 -1.50 0.44 11.77
C LEU A 355 -1.09 -0.55 10.66
N SER A 356 -1.83 -1.64 10.51
CA SER A 356 -1.42 -2.77 9.65
C SER A 356 -1.33 -2.41 8.16
N GLU A 357 -2.06 -1.36 7.73
CA GLU A 357 -2.05 -0.89 6.33
C GLU A 357 -1.24 0.40 6.14
N PHE A 358 -0.52 0.87 7.17
CA PHE A 358 0.25 2.12 7.08
C PHE A 358 1.45 1.94 6.14
N ASN A 359 1.58 2.88 5.21
CA ASN A 359 2.74 3.06 4.36
C ASN A 359 3.39 4.39 4.73
N THR A 360 4.57 4.34 5.35
CA THR A 360 5.28 5.53 5.82
C THR A 360 6.49 5.91 4.95
N SER A 361 6.62 5.28 3.77
CA SER A 361 7.80 5.43 2.91
C SER A 361 8.06 6.86 2.39
N ASN A 362 7.08 7.77 2.54
CA ASN A 362 7.25 9.17 2.16
C ASN A 362 7.30 10.13 3.36
N VAL A 363 7.20 9.60 4.58
CA VAL A 363 7.17 10.42 5.80
C VAL A 363 8.56 10.97 6.12
N THR A 364 8.63 12.28 6.35
CA THR A 364 9.88 12.97 6.67
C THR A 364 9.97 13.39 8.14
N THR A 365 8.83 13.50 8.84
CA THR A 365 8.80 13.80 10.28
C THR A 365 7.78 12.94 11.01
N MET A 366 8.22 12.35 12.12
CA MET A 366 7.38 11.62 13.07
C MET A 366 7.45 12.27 14.47
N TYR A 367 7.78 13.59 14.50
CA TYR A 367 7.83 14.35 15.76
C TYR A 367 6.55 14.12 16.58
N GLY A 368 6.69 13.62 17.79
CA GLY A 368 5.58 13.41 18.73
C GLY A 368 4.44 12.53 18.20
N MET A 369 4.69 11.68 17.20
CA MET A 369 3.60 10.93 16.52
C MET A 369 2.68 10.20 17.51
N PHE A 370 3.24 9.60 18.54
CA PHE A 370 2.48 8.91 19.58
C PHE A 370 2.57 9.60 20.94
N ASP A 371 3.05 10.85 21.03
CA ASP A 371 3.30 11.52 22.31
C ASP A 371 2.04 11.64 23.17
N GLY A 372 2.26 11.66 24.49
CA GLY A 372 1.22 11.86 25.50
C GLY A 372 0.69 10.57 26.12
N PRO A 373 0.07 10.67 27.30
CA PRO A 373 -0.40 9.50 28.03
C PRO A 373 -1.50 8.75 27.27
N SER A 374 -1.48 7.44 27.33
CA SER A 374 -2.49 6.61 26.66
C SER A 374 -2.57 5.24 27.32
N ASN A 375 -3.65 4.53 27.06
CA ASN A 375 -3.81 3.13 27.49
C ASN A 375 -3.31 2.14 26.44
N ILE A 376 -2.59 2.61 25.42
CA ILE A 376 -1.93 1.73 24.45
C ILE A 376 -0.88 0.88 25.17
N SER A 377 -1.03 -0.42 25.12
CA SER A 377 -0.10 -1.38 25.72
C SER A 377 0.85 -2.01 24.70
N SER A 378 0.56 -1.86 23.41
CA SER A 378 1.42 -2.35 22.33
C SER A 378 1.20 -1.54 21.05
N LEU A 379 2.24 -1.43 20.25
CA LEU A 379 2.20 -0.84 18.92
C LEU A 379 2.84 -1.81 17.93
N ASN A 380 2.14 -2.13 16.86
CA ASN A 380 2.72 -2.90 15.76
C ASN A 380 3.26 -1.92 14.71
N LEU A 381 4.58 -1.79 14.66
CA LEU A 381 5.29 -0.87 13.76
C LEU A 381 6.00 -1.60 12.61
N SER A 382 5.66 -2.87 12.38
CA SER A 382 6.38 -3.72 11.40
C SER A 382 6.25 -3.23 9.95
N THR A 383 5.24 -2.41 9.64
CA THR A 383 5.04 -1.83 8.30
C THR A 383 5.79 -0.52 8.09
N PHE A 384 6.41 0.04 9.16
CA PHE A 384 7.00 1.37 9.09
C PHE A 384 8.31 1.37 8.30
N ASP A 385 8.38 2.20 7.29
CA ASP A 385 9.60 2.57 6.57
C ASP A 385 9.99 3.97 7.06
N THR A 386 11.09 4.07 7.80
CA THR A 386 11.57 5.34 8.37
C THR A 386 12.77 5.92 7.62
N SER A 387 13.09 5.38 6.45
CA SER A 387 14.31 5.73 5.69
C SER A 387 14.38 7.20 5.26
N LYS A 388 13.24 7.94 5.26
CA LYS A 388 13.22 9.37 4.94
C LYS A 388 13.03 10.27 6.16
N VAL A 389 12.82 9.69 7.35
CA VAL A 389 12.51 10.45 8.55
C VAL A 389 13.77 11.17 9.05
N THR A 390 13.62 12.46 9.33
CA THR A 390 14.72 13.31 9.84
C THR A 390 14.50 13.72 11.29
N ASP A 391 13.28 13.63 11.81
CA ASP A 391 12.94 14.06 13.20
C ASP A 391 12.04 13.01 13.86
N MET A 392 12.56 12.38 14.92
CA MET A 392 11.84 11.42 15.77
C MET A 392 11.69 11.94 17.21
N SER A 393 11.88 13.25 17.41
CA SER A 393 11.75 13.85 18.76
C SER A 393 10.36 13.55 19.33
N HIS A 394 10.32 13.22 20.62
CA HIS A 394 9.09 12.96 21.38
C HIS A 394 8.24 11.78 20.86
N MET A 395 8.71 10.98 19.89
CA MET A 395 7.85 10.03 19.16
C MET A 395 7.05 9.09 20.08
N PHE A 396 7.63 8.58 21.15
CA PHE A 396 6.97 7.67 22.09
C PHE A 396 6.88 8.25 23.52
N ARG A 397 7.05 9.58 23.66
CA ARG A 397 7.05 10.22 24.96
C ARG A 397 5.75 9.94 25.73
N HIS A 398 5.84 9.65 27.04
CA HIS A 398 4.72 9.36 27.94
C HIS A 398 3.96 8.04 27.64
N LYS A 399 4.51 7.09 26.91
CA LYS A 399 3.87 5.80 26.66
C LYS A 399 4.08 4.84 27.86
N GLN A 400 3.33 5.11 28.92
CA GLN A 400 3.55 4.51 30.24
C GLN A 400 3.19 3.02 30.32
N ASN A 401 2.32 2.52 29.43
CA ASN A 401 1.81 1.15 29.48
C ASN A 401 2.51 0.20 28.49
N ILE A 402 3.44 0.71 27.68
CA ILE A 402 4.19 -0.12 26.73
C ILE A 402 5.38 -0.74 27.47
N SER A 403 5.39 -2.07 27.58
CA SER A 403 6.45 -2.81 28.28
C SER A 403 7.59 -3.26 27.34
N SER A 404 7.32 -3.33 26.05
CA SER A 404 8.31 -3.66 25.02
C SER A 404 7.95 -2.97 23.71
N LEU A 405 8.96 -2.66 22.91
CA LEU A 405 8.78 -1.95 21.64
C LEU A 405 9.80 -2.51 20.65
N ASP A 406 9.31 -3.04 19.53
CA ASP A 406 10.19 -3.57 18.47
C ASP A 406 10.41 -2.47 17.42
N LEU A 407 11.65 -2.00 17.33
CA LEU A 407 12.10 -0.99 16.38
C LEU A 407 13.18 -1.55 15.44
N SER A 408 13.23 -2.88 15.28
CA SER A 408 14.30 -3.54 14.51
C SER A 408 14.30 -3.16 13.03
N ASN A 409 13.13 -2.74 12.50
CA ASN A 409 13.00 -2.28 11.11
C ASN A 409 13.27 -0.78 10.91
N PHE A 410 13.53 -0.02 11.99
CA PHE A 410 13.73 1.43 11.87
C PHE A 410 15.09 1.76 11.26
N ASP A 411 15.08 2.47 10.14
CA ASP A 411 16.27 3.12 9.57
C ASP A 411 16.35 4.53 10.13
N THR A 412 17.34 4.77 10.99
CA THR A 412 17.55 6.08 11.63
C THR A 412 18.71 6.86 10.99
N SER A 413 19.22 6.41 9.84
CA SER A 413 20.41 6.98 9.22
C SER A 413 20.27 8.44 8.80
N ARG A 414 19.04 8.94 8.65
CA ARG A 414 18.78 10.36 8.32
C ARG A 414 18.31 11.20 9.50
N VAL A 415 18.10 10.57 10.65
CA VAL A 415 17.54 11.27 11.81
C VAL A 415 18.58 12.25 12.41
N THR A 416 18.15 13.47 12.64
CA THR A 416 18.98 14.54 13.21
C THR A 416 18.62 14.86 14.66
N SER A 417 17.39 14.54 15.09
CA SER A 417 16.95 14.74 16.48
C SER A 417 16.17 13.53 17.00
N MET A 418 16.54 13.10 18.18
CA MET A 418 15.88 12.06 18.98
C MET A 418 15.53 12.59 20.37
N GLU A 419 15.39 13.94 20.50
CA GLU A 419 15.06 14.59 21.77
C GLU A 419 13.81 13.96 22.39
N SER A 420 13.91 13.53 23.65
CA SER A 420 12.77 12.98 24.43
C SER A 420 12.08 11.78 23.79
N MET A 421 12.71 11.06 22.84
CA MET A 421 12.05 10.01 22.06
C MET A 421 11.37 8.94 22.92
N PHE A 422 12.01 8.53 24.02
CA PHE A 422 11.49 7.50 24.93
C PHE A 422 11.22 8.05 26.34
N ARG A 423 11.15 9.37 26.49
CA ARG A 423 10.97 10.04 27.78
C ARG A 423 9.67 9.60 28.46
N HIS A 424 9.74 9.30 29.79
CA HIS A 424 8.59 8.90 30.62
C HIS A 424 7.91 7.59 30.18
N MET A 425 8.66 6.65 29.57
CA MET A 425 8.14 5.33 29.24
C MET A 425 8.25 4.37 30.44
N TYR A 426 7.42 4.60 31.45
CA TYR A 426 7.51 3.91 32.75
C TYR A 426 7.34 2.38 32.65
N GLY A 427 6.59 1.88 31.68
CA GLY A 427 6.35 0.45 31.49
C GLY A 427 7.51 -0.33 30.90
N LEU A 428 8.46 0.37 30.29
CA LEU A 428 9.50 -0.26 29.48
C LEU A 428 10.50 -1.03 30.37
N THR A 429 10.58 -2.35 30.19
CA THR A 429 11.47 -3.21 30.98
C THR A 429 12.49 -3.94 30.12
N ASN A 430 12.16 -4.25 28.89
CA ASN A 430 13.05 -4.91 27.92
C ASN A 430 13.11 -4.06 26.66
N PHE A 431 14.31 -3.58 26.35
CA PHE A 431 14.47 -2.63 25.26
C PHE A 431 15.84 -2.78 24.61
N SER A 432 15.85 -2.80 23.30
CA SER A 432 17.07 -2.95 22.50
C SER A 432 16.99 -2.13 21.23
N LEU A 433 18.08 -1.48 20.86
CA LEU A 433 18.19 -0.61 19.69
C LEU A 433 19.35 -1.06 18.77
N PRO A 434 19.39 -2.32 18.35
CA PRO A 434 20.58 -2.85 17.68
C PRO A 434 20.82 -2.25 16.29
N SER A 435 19.81 -1.70 15.65
CA SER A 435 19.88 -1.18 14.28
C SER A 435 20.02 0.35 14.23
N PHE A 436 19.98 1.04 15.36
CA PHE A 436 20.00 2.51 15.37
C PHE A 436 21.34 3.06 14.88
N ASN A 437 21.31 3.79 13.77
CA ASN A 437 22.43 4.55 13.24
C ASN A 437 22.24 6.02 13.67
N THR A 438 23.03 6.45 14.65
CA THR A 438 22.90 7.79 15.22
C THR A 438 23.97 8.77 14.69
N SER A 439 24.67 8.40 13.62
CA SER A 439 25.81 9.21 13.13
C SER A 439 25.43 10.62 12.67
N ASN A 440 24.15 10.87 12.35
CA ASN A 440 23.66 12.20 11.96
C ASN A 440 22.92 12.93 13.07
N VAL A 441 22.74 12.29 14.24
CA VAL A 441 21.97 12.88 15.34
C VAL A 441 22.79 13.96 16.03
N THR A 442 22.16 15.11 16.23
CA THR A 442 22.77 16.26 16.95
C THR A 442 22.12 16.51 18.31
N ASP A 443 20.88 16.02 18.52
CA ASP A 443 20.15 16.23 19.79
C ASP A 443 19.61 14.90 20.34
N MET A 444 20.02 14.55 21.55
CA MET A 444 19.56 13.39 22.32
C MET A 444 19.11 13.82 23.73
N ALA A 445 18.77 15.11 23.92
CA ALA A 445 18.33 15.61 25.23
C ALA A 445 17.11 14.82 25.71
N TYR A 446 17.16 14.40 26.99
CA TYR A 446 16.05 13.72 27.68
C TYR A 446 15.60 12.41 26.98
N MET A 447 16.43 11.84 26.08
CA MET A 447 16.01 10.71 25.24
C MET A 447 15.47 9.52 26.04
N PHE A 448 16.07 9.22 27.17
CA PHE A 448 15.65 8.14 28.08
C PHE A 448 15.20 8.65 29.45
N GLU A 449 15.00 9.97 29.63
CA GLU A 449 14.64 10.52 30.96
C GLU A 449 13.41 9.81 31.53
N ASP A 450 13.56 9.38 32.79
CA ASP A 450 12.48 8.81 33.60
C ASP A 450 11.89 7.51 33.01
N VAL A 451 12.77 6.63 32.46
CA VAL A 451 12.38 5.26 32.05
C VAL A 451 12.55 4.34 33.28
N LYS A 452 11.67 4.53 34.26
CA LYS A 452 11.80 4.09 35.64
C LYS A 452 12.09 2.61 35.88
N ASN A 453 11.65 1.72 34.98
CA ASN A 453 11.74 0.26 35.19
C ASN A 453 12.80 -0.41 34.31
N LEU A 454 13.51 0.35 33.51
CA LEU A 454 14.58 -0.17 32.66
C LEU A 454 15.84 -0.43 33.48
N VAL A 455 16.29 -1.68 33.53
CA VAL A 455 17.45 -2.07 34.37
C VAL A 455 18.77 -1.99 33.58
N SER A 456 18.74 -2.28 32.29
CA SER A 456 19.93 -2.23 31.45
C SER A 456 19.61 -1.63 30.09
N LEU A 457 20.58 -0.93 29.52
CA LEU A 457 20.42 -0.27 28.22
C LEU A 457 21.65 -0.56 27.36
N ASP A 458 21.43 -1.08 26.16
CA ASP A 458 22.49 -1.37 25.19
C ASP A 458 22.48 -0.29 24.10
N LEU A 459 23.53 0.54 24.10
CA LEU A 459 23.76 1.61 23.13
C LEU A 459 25.03 1.33 22.30
N THR A 460 25.41 0.07 22.14
CA THR A 460 26.64 -0.29 21.38
C THR A 460 26.54 0.10 19.91
N SER A 461 25.33 0.25 19.36
CA SER A 461 25.08 0.73 17.99
C SER A 461 25.30 2.25 17.84
N PHE A 462 25.30 3.01 18.95
CA PHE A 462 25.27 4.48 18.90
C PHE A 462 26.64 5.05 18.51
N ASN A 463 26.63 5.96 17.55
CA ASN A 463 27.73 6.84 17.20
C ASN A 463 27.33 8.27 17.57
N THR A 464 27.97 8.82 18.60
CA THR A 464 27.59 10.14 19.15
C THR A 464 28.56 11.26 18.75
N ALA A 465 29.39 11.03 17.73
CA ALA A 465 30.42 12.00 17.32
C ALA A 465 29.86 13.39 16.98
N ASN A 466 28.63 13.46 16.48
CA ASN A 466 27.97 14.70 16.08
C ASN A 466 26.97 15.24 17.12
N VAL A 467 26.75 14.53 18.21
CA VAL A 467 25.76 14.93 19.23
C VAL A 467 26.27 16.14 19.99
N GLN A 468 25.46 17.21 20.03
CA GLN A 468 25.75 18.45 20.71
C GLN A 468 25.00 18.60 22.04
N ASN A 469 23.86 17.92 22.16
CA ASN A 469 22.98 18.04 23.31
C ASN A 469 22.64 16.66 23.89
N MET A 470 23.03 16.42 25.13
CA MET A 470 22.72 15.22 25.92
C MET A 470 22.14 15.61 27.30
N GLU A 471 21.53 16.81 27.42
CA GLU A 471 20.92 17.27 28.66
C GLU A 471 19.88 16.26 29.15
N GLY A 472 19.96 15.86 30.40
CA GLY A 472 19.02 14.97 31.07
C GLY A 472 18.85 13.59 30.39
N MET A 473 19.80 13.15 29.56
CA MET A 473 19.61 11.95 28.71
C MET A 473 19.20 10.69 29.49
N PHE A 474 19.70 10.54 30.72
CA PHE A 474 19.37 9.41 31.61
C PHE A 474 18.87 9.91 32.96
N GLU A 475 18.30 11.13 33.02
CA GLU A 475 17.82 11.75 34.26
C GLU A 475 16.64 10.98 34.84
N HIS A 476 16.61 10.76 36.14
CA HIS A 476 15.55 10.06 36.88
C HIS A 476 15.40 8.56 36.52
N ASP A 477 16.42 7.92 35.93
CA ASP A 477 16.39 6.49 35.61
C ASP A 477 16.73 5.66 36.85
N ALA A 478 15.82 5.63 37.81
CA ALA A 478 16.07 5.14 39.16
C ALA A 478 16.43 3.63 39.24
N ALA A 479 15.98 2.80 38.28
CA ALA A 479 16.29 1.37 38.24
C ALA A 479 17.47 1.02 37.35
N LEU A 480 17.96 1.95 36.54
CA LEU A 480 19.00 1.69 35.53
C LEU A 480 20.35 1.40 36.22
N GLN A 481 20.87 0.19 36.01
CA GLN A 481 22.12 -0.29 36.59
C GLN A 481 23.29 -0.27 35.62
N THR A 482 23.02 -0.60 34.35
CA THR A 482 24.10 -0.73 33.34
C THR A 482 23.75 -0.02 32.06
N ILE A 483 24.69 0.71 31.49
CA ILE A 483 24.65 1.28 30.16
C ILE A 483 25.85 0.74 29.37
N ARG A 484 25.59 -0.07 28.35
CA ARG A 484 26.63 -0.59 27.45
C ARG A 484 26.82 0.34 26.26
N VAL A 485 28.09 0.61 25.92
CA VAL A 485 28.43 1.47 24.78
C VAL A 485 29.57 0.85 23.98
N SER A 486 29.78 1.34 22.77
CA SER A 486 30.98 1.06 21.98
C SER A 486 31.94 2.25 22.04
N ASN A 487 33.09 2.11 21.41
CA ASN A 487 34.08 3.20 21.30
C ASN A 487 33.57 4.39 20.47
N ASN A 488 32.43 4.23 19.78
CA ASN A 488 31.80 5.31 19.01
C ASN A 488 30.94 6.22 19.87
N PHE A 489 30.67 5.83 21.12
CA PHE A 489 29.98 6.71 22.08
C PHE A 489 31.00 7.69 22.66
N VAL A 490 31.04 8.89 22.13
CA VAL A 490 31.97 9.94 22.49
C VAL A 490 31.23 11.22 22.86
N THR A 491 31.86 12.10 23.65
CA THR A 491 31.21 13.33 24.09
C THR A 491 31.99 14.60 23.69
N ASN A 492 32.85 14.46 22.67
CA ASN A 492 33.75 15.57 22.27
C ASN A 492 32.96 16.78 21.74
N SER A 493 31.87 16.53 20.97
CA SER A 493 31.03 17.57 20.38
C SER A 493 29.94 18.09 21.34
N VAL A 494 29.73 17.43 22.46
CA VAL A 494 28.62 17.77 23.40
C VAL A 494 28.85 19.12 24.06
N VAL A 495 27.89 20.03 23.88
CA VAL A 495 27.87 21.36 24.43
C VAL A 495 27.00 21.42 25.70
N SER A 496 25.82 20.79 25.65
CA SER A 496 24.88 20.72 26.78
C SER A 496 24.76 19.29 27.29
N SER A 497 24.94 19.09 28.60
CA SER A 497 24.84 17.77 29.24
C SER A 497 24.44 17.88 30.72
N ASN A 498 23.84 19.02 31.11
CA ASN A 498 23.38 19.21 32.50
C ASN A 498 22.42 18.08 32.88
N ASN A 499 22.54 17.59 34.10
CA ASN A 499 21.67 16.55 34.64
C ASN A 499 21.67 15.21 33.88
N MET A 500 22.63 14.99 33.00
CA MET A 500 22.65 13.78 32.13
C MET A 500 22.38 12.47 32.91
N PHE A 501 22.88 12.39 34.18
CA PHE A 501 22.70 11.22 35.05
C PHE A 501 22.00 11.55 36.35
N ALA A 502 21.39 12.75 36.50
CA ALA A 502 20.80 13.15 37.77
C ALA A 502 19.72 12.14 38.21
N TYR A 503 19.78 11.72 39.48
CA TYR A 503 18.85 10.77 40.12
C TYR A 503 18.87 9.35 39.52
N ALA A 504 19.94 8.94 38.81
CA ALA A 504 20.13 7.56 38.33
C ALA A 504 20.76 6.69 39.45
N PHE A 505 20.05 6.50 40.53
CA PHE A 505 20.58 6.02 41.84
C PHE A 505 21.20 4.62 41.79
N GLN A 506 20.83 3.76 40.88
CA GLN A 506 21.32 2.38 40.79
C GLN A 506 22.47 2.22 39.80
N LEU A 507 22.84 3.29 39.09
CA LEU A 507 23.82 3.22 38.00
C LEU A 507 25.21 2.90 38.49
N VAL A 508 25.87 1.92 37.91
CA VAL A 508 27.21 1.47 38.26
C VAL A 508 28.04 1.18 36.99
N GLY A 509 29.21 1.78 36.88
CA GLY A 509 30.18 1.51 35.84
C GLY A 509 30.84 0.13 35.99
N GLN A 510 31.46 -0.36 34.90
CA GLN A 510 31.99 -1.74 34.85
C GLN A 510 33.06 -2.06 35.88
N ASN A 511 33.76 -1.07 36.42
CA ASN A 511 34.78 -1.23 37.49
C ASN A 511 34.26 -0.83 38.87
N GLY A 512 32.94 -0.67 39.02
CA GLY A 512 32.30 -0.41 40.30
C GLY A 512 32.11 1.06 40.66
N THR A 513 32.31 2.00 39.73
CA THR A 513 31.99 3.41 39.95
C THR A 513 30.48 3.57 40.09
N ALA A 514 30.01 3.67 41.34
CA ALA A 514 28.59 3.85 41.65
C ALA A 514 28.17 5.31 41.54
N TYR A 515 26.93 5.53 41.10
CA TYR A 515 26.31 6.87 41.11
C TYR A 515 26.37 7.48 42.52
N ASN A 516 26.70 8.75 42.60
CA ASN A 516 26.74 9.51 43.84
C ASN A 516 26.35 10.96 43.53
N ASN A 517 25.46 11.52 44.33
CA ASN A 517 24.99 12.90 44.17
C ASN A 517 26.12 13.95 44.27
N THR A 518 27.27 13.59 44.78
CA THR A 518 28.44 14.51 44.84
C THR A 518 29.28 14.46 43.55
N ASN A 519 29.07 13.47 42.69
CA ASN A 519 29.74 13.41 41.40
C ASN A 519 29.04 14.34 40.39
N PRO A 520 29.78 14.92 39.44
CA PRO A 520 29.11 15.61 38.32
C PRO A 520 28.09 14.72 37.64
N SER A 521 26.90 15.24 37.41
CA SER A 521 25.83 14.52 36.72
C SER A 521 25.84 14.77 35.19
N ASP A 522 26.92 15.37 34.70
CA ASP A 522 27.08 15.74 33.28
C ASP A 522 27.93 14.73 32.51
N LYS A 523 28.36 15.08 31.30
CA LYS A 523 29.16 14.25 30.41
C LYS A 523 30.52 13.80 30.98
N THR A 524 30.96 14.38 32.11
CA THR A 524 32.24 14.01 32.75
C THR A 524 32.28 12.51 33.08
N TYR A 525 31.13 11.92 33.45
CA TYR A 525 31.01 10.50 33.75
C TYR A 525 30.48 9.66 32.57
N ALA A 526 30.23 10.27 31.42
CA ALA A 526 29.73 9.58 30.21
C ALA A 526 30.89 8.92 29.45
N ARG A 527 31.53 7.96 30.10
CA ARG A 527 32.67 7.22 29.57
C ARG A 527 32.74 5.84 30.19
N VAL A 528 33.48 4.95 29.53
CA VAL A 528 33.71 3.60 30.04
C VAL A 528 34.49 3.70 31.36
N ASP A 529 33.99 3.03 32.40
CA ASP A 529 34.59 2.99 33.70
C ASP A 529 35.89 2.16 33.69
N GLN A 530 37.01 2.77 34.04
CA GLN A 530 38.34 2.13 34.04
C GLN A 530 39.08 2.46 35.32
N PRO A 531 40.08 1.62 35.73
CA PRO A 531 40.89 1.91 36.89
C PRO A 531 41.53 3.31 36.81
N GLY A 532 41.23 4.16 37.77
CA GLY A 532 41.74 5.54 37.83
C GLY A 532 41.00 6.53 36.93
N ILE A 533 40.02 6.08 36.12
CA ILE A 533 39.23 6.94 35.26
C ILE A 533 37.76 6.58 35.47
N PRO A 534 37.13 7.10 36.56
CA PRO A 534 35.74 6.70 36.85
C PRO A 534 34.75 7.15 35.79
N GLY A 535 33.77 6.29 35.49
CA GLY A 535 32.69 6.54 34.51
C GLY A 535 31.52 5.63 34.81
N TYR A 536 30.40 5.81 34.11
CA TYR A 536 29.19 5.02 34.34
C TYR A 536 28.94 3.96 33.27
N PHE A 537 29.80 3.84 32.24
CA PHE A 537 29.54 2.97 31.11
C PHE A 537 30.30 1.66 31.18
N TRP A 538 29.74 0.66 30.49
CA TRP A 538 30.32 -0.65 30.21
C TRP A 538 30.65 -0.75 28.72
N LEU A 539 31.74 -1.46 28.38
CA LEU A 539 32.12 -1.75 26.99
C LEU A 539 31.37 -2.99 26.46
#